data_05e8627a17f4be35267c2c498ad33308
#
_entry.id   05e8627a17f4be35267c2c498ad33308
#
_cell.length_a   1.000
_cell.length_b   1.000
_cell.length_c   1.000
_cell.angle_alpha   90.00
_cell.angle_beta   90.00
_cell.angle_gamma   90.00
#
_symmetry.space_group_name_H-M   'P 1'
#
loop_
_entity.id
_entity.type
_entity.pdbx_description
1 polymer ?
#
loop_
_entity_poly.entity_id
_entity_poly.type
_entity_poly.pdbx_seq_one_letter_code
_entity_poly.pdbx_strand_id
1 'polypeptide(L)' 'MHHITFYTKPGCHLCEDALRMLLELRREFDLTIEEIDIAGDRELFKKYFDKIPVLEIDHRSTLAAPIHIDAVRAALK' A
#
# COMPACT_ATOMS: atom_id res chain seq x y z
N MET A 1 12.38 4.21 10.97
CA MET A 1 12.03 3.05 10.11
C MET A 1 10.54 2.83 10.10
N HIS A 2 9.97 2.68 8.90
CA HIS A 2 8.53 2.47 8.74
C HIS A 2 8.27 1.14 8.04
N HIS A 3 7.19 0.48 8.41
CA HIS A 3 6.75 -0.75 7.76
C HIS A 3 5.45 -0.47 7.01
N ILE A 4 5.47 -0.76 5.70
CA ILE A 4 4.29 -0.60 4.84
C ILE A 4 3.79 -1.98 4.45
N THR A 5 2.54 -2.29 4.79
CA THR A 5 1.88 -3.49 4.29
C THR A 5 1.05 -3.06 3.08
N PHE A 6 1.39 -3.60 1.92
CA PHE A 6 0.81 -3.19 0.65
C PHE A 6 -0.06 -4.31 0.09
N TYR A 7 -1.37 -4.10 0.15
CA TYR A 7 -2.34 -5.08 -0.36
C TYR A 7 -2.60 -4.80 -1.83
N THR A 8 -2.40 -5.80 -2.66
CA THR A 8 -2.43 -5.65 -4.11
C THR A 8 -2.99 -6.92 -4.76
N LYS A 9 -3.10 -6.88 -6.08
CA LYS A 9 -3.55 -8.03 -6.88
C LYS A 9 -2.90 -7.92 -8.26
N PRO A 10 -2.58 -9.06 -8.92
CA PRO A 10 -2.06 -9.02 -10.29
C PRO A 10 -3.03 -8.32 -11.23
N GLY A 11 -2.50 -7.55 -12.17
CA GLY A 11 -3.31 -6.86 -13.16
C GLY A 11 -3.97 -5.57 -12.68
N CYS A 12 -3.57 -5.07 -11.52
CA CYS A 12 -4.12 -3.85 -10.96
C CYS A 12 -3.23 -2.66 -11.29
N HIS A 13 -3.64 -1.81 -12.24
CA HIS A 13 -2.86 -0.64 -12.66
C HIS A 13 -2.64 0.36 -11.52
N LEU A 14 -3.68 0.60 -10.73
CA LEU A 14 -3.57 1.53 -9.60
C LEU A 14 -2.59 1.00 -8.55
N CYS A 15 -2.53 -0.33 -8.40
CA CYS A 15 -1.57 -0.95 -7.49
C CYS A 15 -0.14 -0.76 -8.01
N GLU A 16 0.07 -0.87 -9.31
CA GLU A 16 1.38 -0.65 -9.92
C GLU A 16 1.83 0.78 -9.71
N ASP A 17 0.92 1.73 -9.89
CA ASP A 17 1.22 3.14 -9.67
C ASP A 17 1.57 3.42 -8.21
N ALA A 18 0.82 2.81 -7.29
CA ALA A 18 1.08 2.97 -5.87
C ALA A 18 2.43 2.40 -5.47
N LEU A 19 2.80 1.24 -6.02
CA LEU A 19 4.11 0.64 -5.73
C LEU A 19 5.23 1.54 -6.22
N ARG A 20 5.08 2.11 -7.42
CA ARG A 20 6.07 3.02 -7.98
C ARG A 20 6.28 4.23 -7.08
N MET A 21 5.17 4.78 -6.57
CA MET A 21 5.21 5.90 -5.64
C MET A 21 5.93 5.53 -4.33
N LEU A 22 5.66 4.35 -3.81
CA LEU A 22 6.32 3.88 -2.59
C LEU A 22 7.82 3.71 -2.78
N LEU A 23 8.23 3.21 -3.96
CA LEU A 23 9.65 3.04 -4.26
C LEU A 23 10.36 4.39 -4.35
N GLU A 24 9.66 5.43 -4.82
CA GLU A 24 10.21 6.78 -4.80
C GLU A 24 10.36 7.31 -3.39
N LEU A 25 9.37 7.06 -2.54
CA LEU A 25 9.40 7.52 -1.15
C LEU A 25 10.52 6.86 -0.34
N ARG A 26 11.00 5.69 -0.77
CA ARG A 26 12.15 5.04 -0.12
C ARG A 26 13.42 5.87 -0.19
N ARG A 27 13.46 6.84 -1.07
CA ARG A 27 14.60 7.77 -1.14
C ARG A 27 14.56 8.80 -0.02
N GLU A 28 13.38 9.08 0.51
CA GLU A 28 13.19 10.08 1.55
C GLU A 28 13.04 9.47 2.93
N PHE A 29 12.47 8.26 2.99
CA PHE A 29 12.15 7.58 4.25
C PHE A 29 12.70 6.17 4.24
N ASP A 30 13.06 5.67 5.41
CA ASP A 30 13.47 4.29 5.57
C ASP A 30 12.21 3.42 5.65
N LEU A 31 11.87 2.79 4.53
CA LEU A 31 10.65 2.00 4.40
C LEU A 31 10.96 0.53 4.13
N THR A 32 10.23 -0.35 4.82
CA THR A 32 10.16 -1.76 4.47
C THR A 32 8.78 -1.98 3.86
N ILE A 33 8.74 -2.51 2.65
CA ILE A 33 7.48 -2.73 1.94
C ILE A 33 7.21 -4.22 1.86
N GLU A 34 6.09 -4.63 2.42
CA GLU A 34 5.63 -6.02 2.34
C GLU A 34 4.42 -6.07 1.41
N GLU A 35 4.58 -6.71 0.25
CA GLU A 35 3.49 -6.85 -0.71
C GLU A 35 2.68 -8.11 -0.38
N ILE A 36 1.37 -7.96 -0.30
CA ILE A 36 0.46 -9.05 -0.05
C ILE A 36 -0.53 -9.15 -1.20
N ASP A 37 -0.54 -10.29 -1.89
CA ASP A 37 -1.49 -10.56 -2.97
C ASP A 37 -2.78 -11.06 -2.33
N ILE A 38 -3.84 -10.23 -2.40
CA ILE A 38 -5.12 -10.58 -1.78
C ILE A 38 -5.82 -11.75 -2.48
N ALA A 39 -5.43 -12.04 -3.72
CA ALA A 39 -6.02 -13.17 -4.44
C ALA A 39 -5.64 -14.51 -3.82
N GLY A 40 -4.58 -14.55 -3.03
CA GLY A 40 -4.15 -15.76 -2.34
C GLY A 40 -4.81 -15.98 -0.98
N ASP A 41 -5.67 -15.05 -0.54
CA ASP A 41 -6.31 -15.12 0.77
C ASP A 41 -7.77 -14.70 0.64
N ARG A 42 -8.67 -15.65 0.90
CA ARG A 42 -10.11 -15.43 0.72
C ARG A 42 -10.65 -14.28 1.57
N GLU A 43 -10.22 -14.18 2.80
CA GLU A 43 -10.70 -13.12 3.70
C GLU A 43 -10.18 -11.75 3.29
N LEU A 44 -8.92 -11.67 2.90
CA LEU A 44 -8.34 -10.42 2.43
C LEU A 44 -9.00 -9.99 1.12
N PHE A 45 -9.29 -10.96 0.24
CA PHE A 45 -9.96 -10.66 -1.02
C PHE A 45 -11.33 -10.03 -0.76
N LYS A 46 -12.12 -10.64 0.13
CA LYS A 46 -13.44 -10.10 0.48
C LYS A 46 -13.34 -8.69 1.05
N LYS A 47 -12.32 -8.45 1.86
CA LYS A 47 -12.16 -7.18 2.55
C LYS A 47 -11.71 -6.06 1.62
N TYR A 48 -10.83 -6.37 0.67
CA TYR A 48 -10.13 -5.34 -0.10
C TYR A 48 -10.34 -5.36 -1.61
N PHE A 49 -11.07 -6.32 -2.17
CA PHE A 49 -11.14 -6.51 -3.62
C PHE A 49 -11.55 -5.24 -4.38
N ASP A 50 -12.38 -4.40 -3.79
CA ASP A 50 -12.85 -3.14 -4.39
C ASP A 50 -12.17 -1.91 -3.80
N LYS A 51 -11.13 -2.12 -3.00
CA LYS A 51 -10.43 -1.01 -2.31
C LYS A 51 -8.96 -0.92 -2.66
N ILE A 52 -8.39 -1.96 -3.27
CA ILE A 52 -6.95 -1.97 -3.60
C ILE A 52 -6.62 -0.86 -4.59
N PRO A 53 -5.40 -0.30 -4.48
CA PRO A 53 -4.37 -0.61 -3.50
C PRO A 53 -4.73 -0.13 -2.09
N VAL A 54 -4.32 -0.91 -1.09
CA VAL A 54 -4.51 -0.53 0.32
C VAL A 54 -3.14 -0.57 0.99
N LEU A 55 -2.84 0.46 1.76
CA LEU A 55 -1.60 0.55 2.51
C LEU A 55 -1.89 0.60 4.00
N GLU A 56 -1.20 -0.24 4.76
CA GLU A 56 -1.15 -0.10 6.21
C GLU A 56 0.23 0.42 6.58
N ILE A 57 0.29 1.54 7.26
CA ILE A 57 1.54 2.18 7.63
C ILE A 57 1.77 1.96 9.11
N ASP A 58 2.85 1.22 9.43
CA ASP A 58 3.23 0.88 10.81
C ASP A 58 2.10 0.21 11.59
N HIS A 59 1.22 -0.51 10.88
CA HIS A 59 0.05 -1.18 11.47
C HIS A 59 -0.88 -0.24 12.23
N ARG A 60 -0.84 1.06 11.91
CA ARG A 60 -1.65 2.07 12.58
C ARG A 60 -2.59 2.80 11.65
N SER A 61 -2.07 3.24 10.50
CA SER A 61 -2.82 4.05 9.55
C SER A 61 -3.12 3.23 8.32
N THR A 62 -4.37 3.30 7.86
CA THR A 62 -4.78 2.58 6.64
C THR A 62 -5.21 3.59 5.60
N LEU A 63 -4.65 3.48 4.40
CA LEU A 63 -5.02 4.30 3.25
C LEU A 63 -5.51 3.39 2.15
N ALA A 64 -6.66 3.74 1.57
CA ALA A 64 -7.24 2.99 0.46
C ALA A 64 -7.28 3.86 -0.79
N ALA A 65 -7.43 3.24 -1.94
CA ALA A 65 -7.49 3.96 -3.22
C ALA A 65 -8.62 4.98 -3.22
N PRO A 66 -8.41 6.15 -3.84
CA PRO A 66 -7.19 6.58 -4.51
C PRO A 66 -6.13 7.02 -3.50
N ILE A 67 -4.88 6.58 -3.73
CA ILE A 67 -3.79 6.89 -2.82
C ILE A 67 -2.96 8.03 -3.39
N HIS A 68 -2.85 9.10 -2.62
CA HIS A 68 -2.09 10.29 -3.01
C HIS A 68 -0.78 10.32 -2.24
N ILE A 69 0.29 10.69 -2.93
CA ILE A 69 1.63 10.72 -2.33
C ILE A 69 1.70 11.62 -1.09
N ASP A 70 0.95 12.74 -1.13
CA ASP A 70 0.95 13.67 0.01
C ASP A 70 0.34 13.04 1.26
N ALA A 71 -0.69 12.21 1.08
CA ALA A 71 -1.32 11.52 2.21
C ALA A 71 -0.36 10.51 2.83
N VAL A 72 0.38 9.78 1.99
CA VAL A 72 1.37 8.82 2.46
C VAL A 72 2.50 9.54 3.18
N ARG A 73 3.01 10.62 2.58
CA ARG A 73 4.09 11.40 3.18
C ARG A 73 3.69 11.96 4.53
N ALA A 74 2.44 12.43 4.66
CA ALA A 74 1.95 12.94 5.94
C ALA A 74 1.89 11.85 7.00
N ALA A 75 1.53 10.64 6.61
CA ALA A 75 1.46 9.51 7.54
C ALA A 75 2.84 9.02 7.98
N LEU A 76 3.89 9.32 7.20
CA LEU A 76 5.26 8.89 7.49
C LEU A 76 6.04 9.89 8.33
N LYS A 77 5.51 11.08 8.50
CA LYS A 77 6.21 12.12 9.27
C LYS A 77 6.04 11.98 10.76
#